data_03103c33a04170e262e9806d99e92274
#
_entry.id   03103c33a04170e262e9806d99e92274
#
_cell.length_a   1.000
_cell.length_b   1.000
_cell.length_c   1.000
_cell.angle_alpha   90.00
_cell.angle_beta   90.00
_cell.angle_gamma   90.00
#
_symmetry.space_group_name_H-M   'P 1'
#
loop_
_entity.id
_entity.type
_entity.pdbx_description
1 polymer ?
#
loop_
_entity_poly.entity_id
_entity_poly.type
_entity_poly.pdbx_seq_one_letter_code
_entity_poly.pdbx_strand_id
1 'polypeptide(L)'
;MKIKDILTIDLSEDIKNVIDLEDVSEKEIQSEIESYIVTDGLAKEYSDFASTYTSNILETGVWISGFYGSGKSYFGKLLGYLISNKILSGTSARERIMQRFTGITDEALVKNSLSRLSSIKSKVVFLDIAKQDTSKGLAYTLFRNFLRSLNLPENEHGFFLFHLMINEKQSDINDFVFSNLNKDWSDIKQRLVEYSKASKEVFLKKGNSESDYINLITTIRGDIDQFSPARLKEELNNYLLINPDEKIVFLFDEASEAINQKKINLLELEGISEALTSLGQKVWTIAIAQEKLDDVISNSNVTKAQLTKVTDRFKTKIHLEATEVDVIIRNRLLNKTEEGILRLKEYYEKNSGKINDHAALIGSGVTKTDTVERYSAYYPFYKYQFDLLQNFLFGTKGYASTKVAARGLIITTYDILKQEVQHQDLFKTVTGWQIAKEGQPQPPIRLVNRYDNAERILKVEGSPISGRKLLETINFLSEAEVTPATLPNITKSFISDPESYHKVQDEISKALELLVETKVLLDTNKTYRITSDVEQRLLDEMNGFTVQGFIKKKQLITVYKTSSFTRTISRVIDNGLSYDF
;
A
#
# COMPACT_ATOMS: atom_id res chain seq x y z
N MET A 1 -8.24 5.80 -32.01
CA MET A 1 -7.26 5.37 -31.01
C MET A 1 -7.90 5.50 -29.64
N LYS A 2 -7.76 4.49 -28.82
CA LYS A 2 -8.31 4.47 -27.45
C LYS A 2 -7.20 4.76 -26.44
N ILE A 3 -7.59 5.07 -25.21
CA ILE A 3 -6.63 5.37 -24.14
C ILE A 3 -5.68 4.17 -23.91
N LYS A 4 -6.21 2.94 -23.90
CA LYS A 4 -5.37 1.72 -23.76
C LYS A 4 -4.27 1.58 -24.81
N ASP A 5 -4.48 2.11 -26.01
CA ASP A 5 -3.54 1.95 -27.12
C ASP A 5 -2.22 2.72 -26.91
N ILE A 6 -2.22 3.69 -26.02
CA ILE A 6 -1.03 4.49 -25.67
C ILE A 6 -0.41 4.12 -24.33
N LEU A 7 -1.07 3.30 -23.51
CA LEU A 7 -0.51 2.85 -22.23
C LEU A 7 0.40 1.63 -22.44
N THR A 8 1.48 1.55 -21.65
CA THR A 8 2.40 0.39 -21.70
C THR A 8 1.96 -0.77 -20.82
N ILE A 9 1.06 -0.50 -19.88
CA ILE A 9 0.53 -1.54 -18.97
C ILE A 9 -0.52 -2.40 -19.69
N ASP A 10 -0.48 -3.71 -19.44
CA ASP A 10 -1.55 -4.62 -19.82
C ASP A 10 -2.67 -4.58 -18.75
N LEU A 11 -3.82 -4.02 -19.13
CA LEU A 11 -4.99 -3.91 -18.27
C LEU A 11 -5.87 -5.18 -18.27
N SER A 12 -5.50 -6.23 -19.01
CA SER A 12 -6.20 -7.52 -18.98
C SER A 12 -5.82 -8.38 -17.78
N GLU A 13 -4.62 -8.20 -17.23
CA GLU A 13 -4.13 -8.92 -16.07
C GLU A 13 -4.46 -8.16 -14.77
N ASP A 14 -4.71 -8.88 -13.67
CA ASP A 14 -4.88 -8.25 -12.36
C ASP A 14 -3.54 -7.87 -11.76
N ILE A 15 -3.45 -6.68 -11.17
CA ILE A 15 -2.27 -6.30 -10.41
C ILE A 15 -2.19 -7.19 -9.17
N LYS A 16 -1.05 -7.85 -8.97
CA LYS A 16 -0.77 -8.53 -7.70
C LYS A 16 -0.77 -7.51 -6.56
N ASN A 17 -1.74 -7.67 -5.69
CA ASN A 17 -1.98 -6.72 -4.59
C ASN A 17 -1.18 -7.03 -3.34
N VAL A 18 -0.63 -8.24 -3.22
CA VAL A 18 0.12 -8.71 -2.05
C VAL A 18 1.38 -9.43 -2.54
N ILE A 19 2.51 -9.05 -2.00
CA ILE A 19 3.76 -9.75 -2.20
C ILE A 19 3.80 -10.92 -1.21
N ASP A 20 3.98 -12.13 -1.72
CA ASP A 20 4.26 -13.29 -0.89
C ASP A 20 5.77 -13.39 -0.68
N LEU A 21 6.24 -13.11 0.54
CA LEU A 21 7.66 -13.10 0.85
C LEU A 21 8.29 -14.48 0.68
N GLU A 22 7.53 -15.55 0.85
CA GLU A 22 8.02 -16.93 0.81
C GLU A 22 8.05 -17.54 -0.60
N ASP A 23 7.29 -16.95 -1.56
CA ASP A 23 7.39 -17.38 -2.95
C ASP A 23 8.64 -16.79 -3.61
N VAL A 24 9.69 -17.61 -3.68
CA VAL A 24 10.98 -17.29 -4.32
C VAL A 24 11.20 -18.12 -5.58
N SER A 25 10.12 -18.49 -6.27
CA SER A 25 10.18 -19.12 -7.59
C SER A 25 10.81 -18.18 -8.63
N GLU A 26 11.49 -18.74 -9.62
CA GLU A 26 12.20 -17.93 -10.63
C GLU A 26 11.26 -16.99 -11.37
N LYS A 27 10.07 -17.48 -11.75
CA LYS A 27 9.04 -16.68 -12.43
C LYS A 27 8.58 -15.50 -11.57
N GLU A 28 8.37 -15.74 -10.27
CA GLU A 28 7.93 -14.70 -9.35
C GLU A 28 9.01 -13.64 -9.16
N ILE A 29 10.25 -14.05 -8.92
CA ILE A 29 11.39 -13.12 -8.78
C ILE A 29 11.54 -12.24 -10.02
N GLN A 30 11.44 -12.81 -11.23
CA GLN A 30 11.53 -12.03 -12.48
C GLN A 30 10.40 -11.02 -12.58
N SER A 31 9.15 -11.44 -12.39
CA SER A 31 7.98 -10.56 -12.43
C SER A 31 8.06 -9.40 -11.42
N GLU A 32 8.52 -9.70 -10.21
CA GLU A 32 8.69 -8.71 -9.17
C GLU A 32 9.81 -7.71 -9.51
N ILE A 33 10.95 -8.14 -10.01
CA ILE A 33 12.02 -7.24 -10.44
C ILE A 33 11.54 -6.33 -11.58
N GLU A 34 10.85 -6.88 -12.57
CA GLU A 34 10.39 -6.13 -13.74
C GLU A 34 9.34 -5.07 -13.39
N SER A 35 8.46 -5.39 -12.46
CA SER A 35 7.38 -4.48 -12.03
C SER A 35 7.79 -3.48 -10.94
N TYR A 36 9.01 -3.58 -10.38
CA TYR A 36 9.44 -2.69 -9.32
C TYR A 36 9.84 -1.32 -9.84
N ILE A 37 9.30 -0.28 -9.21
CA ILE A 37 9.66 1.11 -9.50
C ILE A 37 10.54 1.63 -8.37
N VAL A 38 11.75 2.02 -8.72
CA VAL A 38 12.71 2.66 -7.81
C VAL A 38 12.48 4.17 -7.86
N THR A 39 12.25 4.76 -6.70
CA THR A 39 12.20 6.22 -6.51
C THR A 39 13.51 6.70 -5.89
N ASP A 40 13.77 8.01 -5.90
CA ASP A 40 14.99 8.57 -5.31
C ASP A 40 15.11 8.26 -3.81
N GLY A 41 14.00 8.33 -3.06
CA GLY A 41 13.96 7.95 -1.65
C GLY A 41 14.30 6.48 -1.43
N LEU A 42 13.69 5.57 -2.20
CA LEU A 42 14.00 4.14 -2.13
C LEU A 42 15.45 3.85 -2.51
N ALA A 43 15.97 4.49 -3.56
CA ALA A 43 17.34 4.32 -4.00
C ALA A 43 18.36 4.69 -2.92
N LYS A 44 18.10 5.77 -2.18
CA LYS A 44 18.91 6.18 -1.04
C LYS A 44 18.91 5.11 0.05
N GLU A 45 17.73 4.60 0.43
CA GLU A 45 17.63 3.55 1.46
C GLU A 45 18.39 2.27 1.07
N TYR A 46 18.32 1.85 -0.21
CA TYR A 46 19.12 0.72 -0.70
C TYR A 46 20.63 1.00 -0.64
N SER A 47 21.07 2.21 -1.00
CA SER A 47 22.47 2.62 -0.96
C SER A 47 23.01 2.66 0.47
N ASP A 48 22.25 3.23 1.40
CA ASP A 48 22.59 3.33 2.81
C ASP A 48 22.68 1.94 3.45
N PHE A 49 21.71 1.07 3.15
CA PHE A 49 21.77 -0.33 3.58
C PHE A 49 23.00 -1.05 3.02
N ALA A 50 23.29 -0.94 1.72
CA ALA A 50 24.44 -1.60 1.11
C ALA A 50 25.74 -1.14 1.76
N SER A 51 25.87 0.14 2.06
CA SER A 51 27.02 0.71 2.77
C SER A 51 27.15 0.15 4.18
N THR A 52 26.04 0.02 4.90
CA THR A 52 25.97 -0.58 6.24
C THR A 52 26.33 -2.06 6.22
N TYR A 53 25.74 -2.83 5.30
CA TYR A 53 25.93 -4.28 5.17
C TYR A 53 27.37 -4.68 4.79
N THR A 54 28.06 -3.81 4.05
CA THR A 54 29.43 -4.02 3.63
C THR A 54 30.46 -3.44 4.59
N SER A 55 30.02 -2.63 5.56
CA SER A 55 30.89 -2.03 6.57
C SER A 55 31.12 -2.96 7.78
N ASN A 56 32.05 -2.56 8.64
CA ASN A 56 32.44 -3.35 9.81
C ASN A 56 31.63 -2.89 11.04
N ILE A 57 30.37 -3.28 11.12
CA ILE A 57 29.49 -2.95 12.26
C ILE A 57 29.25 -4.17 13.15
N LEU A 58 28.94 -3.96 14.42
CA LEU A 58 28.68 -5.02 15.38
C LEU A 58 27.21 -5.44 15.39
N GLU A 59 26.31 -4.46 15.31
CA GLU A 59 24.87 -4.71 15.37
C GLU A 59 24.31 -4.99 13.96
N THR A 60 23.81 -6.22 13.78
CA THR A 60 23.31 -6.73 12.50
C THR A 60 21.78 -6.78 12.42
N GLY A 61 21.10 -6.13 13.37
CA GLY A 61 19.64 -5.95 13.36
C GLY A 61 19.21 -4.75 12.53
N VAL A 62 18.25 -4.98 11.62
CA VAL A 62 17.67 -3.96 10.76
C VAL A 62 16.16 -3.94 10.96
N TRP A 63 15.58 -2.76 11.16
CA TRP A 63 14.14 -2.56 11.28
C TRP A 63 13.63 -1.74 10.12
N ILE A 64 12.86 -2.36 9.23
CA ILE A 64 12.20 -1.71 8.10
C ILE A 64 10.77 -1.41 8.49
N SER A 65 10.40 -0.15 8.52
CA SER A 65 9.06 0.30 8.88
C SER A 65 8.45 1.18 7.78
N GLY A 66 7.15 1.35 7.84
CA GLY A 66 6.41 2.23 6.94
C GLY A 66 4.91 1.92 6.97
N PHE A 67 4.11 2.78 6.40
CA PHE A 67 2.65 2.61 6.37
C PHE A 67 2.23 1.36 5.58
N TYR A 68 1.03 0.88 5.87
CA TYR A 68 0.41 -0.18 5.08
C TYR A 68 0.31 0.25 3.61
N GLY A 69 0.84 -0.59 2.70
CA GLY A 69 0.88 -0.25 1.27
C GLY A 69 2.02 0.67 0.83
N SER A 70 2.98 1.02 1.71
CA SER A 70 4.20 1.76 1.31
C SER A 70 5.23 0.93 0.56
N GLY A 71 4.93 -0.35 0.27
CA GLY A 71 5.85 -1.24 -0.45
C GLY A 71 6.94 -1.89 0.39
N LYS A 72 6.83 -1.91 1.73
CA LYS A 72 7.83 -2.51 2.64
C LYS A 72 8.23 -3.94 2.31
N SER A 73 7.23 -4.81 2.17
CA SER A 73 7.46 -6.22 1.84
C SER A 73 8.14 -6.35 0.47
N TYR A 74 7.77 -5.49 -0.47
CA TYR A 74 8.40 -5.44 -1.78
C TYR A 74 9.85 -4.96 -1.70
N PHE A 75 10.09 -3.85 -0.97
CA PHE A 75 11.43 -3.32 -0.71
C PHE A 75 12.31 -4.38 -0.05
N GLY A 76 11.84 -5.02 1.02
CA GLY A 76 12.59 -6.06 1.73
C GLY A 76 12.86 -7.28 0.86
N LYS A 77 11.90 -7.71 0.04
CA LYS A 77 12.06 -8.86 -0.85
C LYS A 77 13.12 -8.58 -1.92
N LEU A 78 13.08 -7.41 -2.56
CA LEU A 78 14.11 -7.01 -3.52
C LEU A 78 15.47 -6.82 -2.88
N LEU A 79 15.51 -6.29 -1.65
CA LEU A 79 16.75 -6.22 -0.87
C LEU A 79 17.35 -7.62 -0.68
N GLY A 80 16.53 -8.58 -0.32
CA GLY A 80 16.93 -9.98 -0.22
C GLY A 80 17.44 -10.56 -1.54
N TYR A 81 16.83 -10.20 -2.68
CA TYR A 81 17.32 -10.63 -4.01
C TYR A 81 18.65 -9.98 -4.39
N LEU A 82 18.84 -8.70 -4.06
CA LEU A 82 20.12 -8.00 -4.23
C LEU A 82 21.24 -8.70 -3.44
N ILE A 83 20.95 -9.11 -2.20
CA ILE A 83 21.90 -9.74 -1.30
C ILE A 83 22.19 -11.18 -1.75
N SER A 84 21.15 -12.00 -1.97
CA SER A 84 21.30 -13.42 -2.33
C SER A 84 21.84 -13.64 -3.74
N ASN A 85 21.58 -12.71 -4.64
CA ASN A 85 22.06 -12.70 -6.03
C ASN A 85 21.82 -14.01 -6.80
N LYS A 86 20.63 -14.58 -6.70
CA LYS A 86 20.25 -15.80 -7.41
C LYS A 86 20.36 -15.61 -8.93
N ILE A 87 20.80 -16.65 -9.62
CA ILE A 87 20.83 -16.67 -11.09
C ILE A 87 19.42 -17.01 -11.60
N LEU A 88 18.94 -16.21 -12.55
CA LEU A 88 17.60 -16.29 -13.16
C LEU A 88 17.78 -16.36 -14.68
N SER A 89 17.50 -17.49 -15.29
CA SER A 89 17.62 -17.67 -16.74
C SER A 89 18.93 -17.12 -17.31
N GLY A 90 20.05 -17.40 -16.63
CA GLY A 90 21.41 -17.01 -17.08
C GLY A 90 21.89 -15.61 -16.68
N THR A 91 21.03 -14.75 -16.10
CA THR A 91 21.39 -13.42 -15.61
C THR A 91 21.16 -13.36 -14.10
N SER A 92 22.01 -12.67 -13.36
CA SER A 92 21.87 -12.55 -11.91
C SER A 92 20.71 -11.62 -11.52
N ALA A 93 20.02 -11.93 -10.41
CA ALA A 93 18.97 -11.08 -9.87
C ALA A 93 19.47 -9.66 -9.60
N ARG A 94 20.69 -9.52 -9.06
CA ARG A 94 21.34 -8.23 -8.79
C ARG A 94 21.50 -7.41 -10.06
N GLU A 95 21.98 -8.02 -11.14
CA GLU A 95 22.16 -7.34 -12.42
C GLU A 95 20.84 -6.82 -12.98
N ARG A 96 19.78 -7.63 -12.94
CA ARG A 96 18.42 -7.21 -13.36
C ARG A 96 17.88 -6.08 -12.47
N ILE A 97 18.07 -6.15 -11.16
CA ILE A 97 17.65 -5.11 -10.22
C ILE A 97 18.42 -3.81 -10.46
N MET A 98 19.74 -3.90 -10.71
CA MET A 98 20.57 -2.72 -10.99
C MET A 98 20.09 -1.91 -12.21
N GLN A 99 19.44 -2.55 -13.18
CA GLN A 99 18.83 -1.86 -14.32
C GLN A 99 17.62 -1.00 -13.91
N ARG A 100 16.94 -1.34 -12.77
CA ARG A 100 15.81 -0.55 -12.25
C ARG A 100 16.25 0.78 -11.61
N PHE A 101 17.54 0.94 -11.31
CA PHE A 101 18.13 2.15 -10.76
C PHE A 101 18.61 3.12 -11.86
N THR A 102 17.93 3.16 -12.99
CA THR A 102 18.25 4.07 -14.11
C THR A 102 17.30 5.27 -14.07
N GLY A 103 17.86 6.48 -14.26
CA GLY A 103 17.09 7.73 -14.28
C GLY A 103 16.76 8.30 -12.90
N ILE A 104 17.35 7.78 -11.83
CA ILE A 104 17.28 8.34 -10.48
C ILE A 104 18.37 9.41 -10.26
N THR A 105 18.16 10.27 -9.27
CA THR A 105 19.19 11.19 -8.80
C THR A 105 20.37 10.40 -8.24
N ASP A 106 21.60 10.85 -8.54
CA ASP A 106 22.84 10.20 -8.09
C ASP A 106 22.98 8.71 -8.50
N GLU A 107 22.43 8.32 -9.64
CA GLU A 107 22.43 6.95 -10.18
C GLU A 107 23.80 6.26 -10.06
N ALA A 108 24.87 6.94 -10.45
CA ALA A 108 26.22 6.39 -10.43
C ALA A 108 26.71 6.07 -9.01
N LEU A 109 26.39 6.92 -8.03
CA LEU A 109 26.75 6.72 -6.61
C LEU A 109 25.98 5.55 -6.01
N VAL A 110 24.68 5.48 -6.27
CA VAL A 110 23.82 4.39 -5.80
C VAL A 110 24.28 3.06 -6.40
N LYS A 111 24.47 2.98 -7.72
CA LYS A 111 24.95 1.76 -8.38
C LYS A 111 26.33 1.33 -7.87
N ASN A 112 27.24 2.26 -7.58
CA ASN A 112 28.53 1.95 -6.98
C ASN A 112 28.38 1.37 -5.57
N SER A 113 27.53 1.92 -4.72
CA SER A 113 27.24 1.36 -3.38
C SER A 113 26.69 -0.06 -3.48
N LEU A 114 25.71 -0.29 -4.36
CA LEU A 114 25.10 -1.61 -4.54
C LEU A 114 26.08 -2.63 -5.15
N SER A 115 27.00 -2.22 -5.99
CA SER A 115 28.00 -3.11 -6.58
C SER A 115 28.92 -3.73 -5.53
N ARG A 116 29.15 -3.08 -4.37
CA ARG A 116 29.95 -3.61 -3.26
C ARG A 116 29.35 -4.89 -2.68
N LEU A 117 28.05 -5.12 -2.80
CA LEU A 117 27.39 -6.36 -2.39
C LEU A 117 27.93 -7.58 -3.16
N SER A 118 28.56 -7.40 -4.33
CA SER A 118 29.11 -8.50 -5.13
C SER A 118 30.27 -9.22 -4.46
N SER A 119 30.97 -8.58 -3.54
CA SER A 119 32.07 -9.18 -2.77
C SER A 119 31.61 -10.11 -1.64
N ILE A 120 30.29 -10.15 -1.34
CA ILE A 120 29.74 -10.87 -0.20
C ILE A 120 28.79 -11.96 -0.71
N LYS A 121 29.09 -13.21 -0.39
CA LYS A 121 28.18 -14.34 -0.60
C LYS A 121 27.19 -14.37 0.54
N SER A 122 25.90 -14.45 0.27
CA SER A 122 24.87 -14.39 1.29
C SER A 122 23.73 -15.35 0.99
N LYS A 123 23.27 -16.04 2.04
CA LYS A 123 22.08 -16.87 2.04
C LYS A 123 20.95 -16.12 2.73
N VAL A 124 19.88 -15.82 2.01
CA VAL A 124 18.71 -15.11 2.54
C VAL A 124 17.59 -16.10 2.83
N VAL A 125 17.08 -16.05 4.05
CA VAL A 125 15.95 -16.82 4.53
C VAL A 125 14.74 -15.89 4.59
N PHE A 126 13.81 -16.08 3.68
CA PHE A 126 12.56 -15.30 3.62
C PHE A 126 11.46 -16.00 4.41
N LEU A 127 10.75 -15.28 5.27
CA LEU A 127 9.61 -15.82 5.99
C LEU A 127 8.59 -14.75 6.37
N ASP A 128 7.31 -15.10 6.32
CA ASP A 128 6.20 -14.30 6.86
C ASP A 128 5.92 -14.79 8.28
N ILE A 129 6.44 -14.05 9.28
CA ILE A 129 6.39 -14.51 10.68
C ILE A 129 4.95 -14.56 11.23
N ALA A 130 4.04 -13.75 10.69
CA ALA A 130 2.65 -13.78 11.12
C ALA A 130 1.92 -15.06 10.66
N LYS A 131 2.39 -15.71 9.58
CA LYS A 131 1.84 -16.97 9.08
C LYS A 131 2.51 -18.20 9.66
N GLN A 132 3.72 -18.06 10.24
CA GLN A 132 4.46 -19.18 10.77
C GLN A 132 3.82 -19.77 12.03
N ASP A 133 4.01 -21.09 12.22
CA ASP A 133 3.79 -21.75 13.51
C ASP A 133 4.98 -21.44 14.43
N THR A 134 4.74 -20.66 15.46
CA THR A 134 5.75 -20.27 16.46
C THR A 134 5.59 -21.01 17.78
N SER A 135 4.81 -22.09 17.83
CA SER A 135 4.51 -22.84 19.06
C SER A 135 5.75 -23.43 19.74
N LYS A 136 6.83 -23.65 18.98
CA LYS A 136 8.15 -24.11 19.48
C LYS A 136 9.15 -22.96 19.69
N GLY A 137 8.67 -21.71 19.71
CA GLY A 137 9.48 -20.51 19.85
C GLY A 137 10.06 -19.97 18.53
N LEU A 138 10.45 -18.71 18.57
CA LEU A 138 10.98 -18.01 17.40
C LEU A 138 12.33 -18.59 16.95
N ALA A 139 13.19 -19.02 17.86
CA ALA A 139 14.49 -19.59 17.53
C ALA A 139 14.37 -20.83 16.64
N TYR A 140 13.47 -21.77 17.00
CA TYR A 140 13.22 -22.96 16.16
C TYR A 140 12.53 -22.58 14.85
N THR A 141 11.63 -21.62 14.86
CA THR A 141 10.98 -21.13 13.65
C THR A 141 12.01 -20.60 12.64
N LEU A 142 13.00 -19.82 13.08
CA LEU A 142 14.08 -19.34 12.22
C LEU A 142 14.96 -20.50 11.72
N PHE A 143 15.31 -21.43 12.59
CA PHE A 143 16.12 -22.60 12.19
C PHE A 143 15.39 -23.48 11.18
N ARG A 144 14.11 -23.76 11.39
CA ARG A 144 13.28 -24.52 10.45
C ARG A 144 13.25 -23.88 9.06
N ASN A 145 13.05 -22.57 8.99
CA ASN A 145 13.10 -21.83 7.73
C ASN A 145 14.51 -21.79 7.12
N PHE A 146 15.55 -21.79 7.95
CA PHE A 146 16.92 -21.97 7.48
C PHE A 146 17.13 -23.34 6.84
N LEU A 147 16.63 -24.42 7.44
CA LEU A 147 16.64 -25.76 6.82
C LEU A 147 15.95 -25.75 5.47
N ARG A 148 14.78 -25.10 5.36
CA ARG A 148 14.07 -24.90 4.08
C ARG A 148 14.95 -24.19 3.04
N SER A 149 15.69 -23.17 3.44
CA SER A 149 16.62 -22.46 2.54
C SER A 149 17.78 -23.30 2.03
N LEU A 150 18.11 -24.38 2.75
CA LEU A 150 19.06 -25.40 2.35
C LEU A 150 18.40 -26.56 1.57
N ASN A 151 17.12 -26.39 1.21
CA ASN A 151 16.32 -27.40 0.53
C ASN A 151 16.10 -28.70 1.38
N LEU A 152 16.23 -28.59 2.70
CA LEU A 152 15.99 -29.64 3.66
C LEU A 152 14.55 -29.66 4.17
N PRO A 153 14.00 -30.80 4.63
CA PRO A 153 12.74 -30.87 5.35
C PRO A 153 12.75 -30.03 6.64
N GLU A 154 11.60 -29.45 6.97
CA GLU A 154 11.42 -28.52 8.11
C GLU A 154 11.08 -29.27 9.42
N ASN A 155 11.65 -30.45 9.64
CA ASN A 155 11.37 -31.32 10.79
C ASN A 155 12.63 -32.01 11.31
N GLU A 156 12.45 -32.97 12.24
CA GLU A 156 13.54 -33.74 12.84
C GLU A 156 14.43 -34.47 11.82
N HIS A 157 13.88 -34.95 10.71
CA HIS A 157 14.66 -35.61 9.67
C HIS A 157 15.53 -34.63 8.89
N GLY A 158 15.02 -33.43 8.60
CA GLY A 158 15.81 -32.35 7.99
C GLY A 158 16.91 -31.87 8.92
N PHE A 159 16.62 -31.74 10.21
CA PHE A 159 17.63 -31.41 11.21
C PHE A 159 18.72 -32.51 11.29
N PHE A 160 18.32 -33.75 11.25
CA PHE A 160 19.26 -34.88 11.23
C PHE A 160 20.15 -34.87 9.97
N LEU A 161 19.56 -34.68 8.78
CA LEU A 161 20.31 -34.57 7.53
C LEU A 161 21.28 -33.39 7.55
N PHE A 162 20.87 -32.27 8.12
CA PHE A 162 21.73 -31.10 8.32
C PHE A 162 22.99 -31.49 9.14
N HIS A 163 22.84 -32.19 10.26
CA HIS A 163 23.98 -32.64 11.06
C HIS A 163 24.89 -33.59 10.29
N LEU A 164 24.33 -34.51 9.51
CA LEU A 164 25.14 -35.43 8.69
C LEU A 164 25.95 -34.66 7.64
N MET A 165 25.33 -33.67 6.98
CA MET A 165 26.02 -32.82 6.00
C MET A 165 27.17 -32.03 6.63
N ILE A 166 26.90 -31.37 7.78
CA ILE A 166 27.91 -30.60 8.50
C ILE A 166 29.10 -31.47 8.89
N ASN A 167 28.84 -32.67 9.40
CA ASN A 167 29.91 -33.62 9.78
C ASN A 167 30.77 -34.06 8.59
N GLU A 168 30.21 -34.12 7.39
CA GLU A 168 30.94 -34.42 6.15
C GLU A 168 31.49 -33.14 5.45
N LYS A 169 31.35 -31.99 6.07
CA LYS A 169 31.75 -30.69 5.50
C LYS A 169 31.11 -30.40 4.13
N GLN A 170 29.88 -30.86 3.95
CA GLN A 170 29.08 -30.57 2.76
C GLN A 170 27.98 -29.56 3.05
N SER A 171 27.77 -28.64 2.14
CA SER A 171 26.78 -27.58 2.28
C SER A 171 25.59 -27.67 1.29
N ASP A 172 25.70 -28.59 0.31
CA ASP A 172 24.64 -28.85 -0.67
C ASP A 172 24.03 -30.24 -0.47
N ILE A 173 22.72 -30.31 -0.29
CA ILE A 173 21.98 -31.54 -0.03
C ILE A 173 21.93 -32.45 -1.28
N ASN A 174 21.90 -31.88 -2.49
CA ASN A 174 21.85 -32.68 -3.71
C ASN A 174 23.15 -33.43 -3.87
N ASP A 175 24.28 -32.74 -3.72
CA ASP A 175 25.62 -33.37 -3.78
C ASP A 175 25.81 -34.40 -2.67
N PHE A 176 25.34 -34.06 -1.45
CA PHE A 176 25.41 -34.96 -0.30
C PHE A 176 24.62 -36.25 -0.53
N VAL A 177 23.38 -36.16 -0.98
CA VAL A 177 22.52 -37.31 -1.21
C VAL A 177 22.99 -38.11 -2.42
N PHE A 178 23.43 -37.46 -3.48
CA PHE A 178 23.95 -38.12 -4.66
C PHE A 178 25.21 -38.93 -4.32
N SER A 179 26.15 -38.34 -3.59
CA SER A 179 27.40 -39.03 -3.16
C SER A 179 27.14 -40.21 -2.25
N ASN A 180 26.15 -40.13 -1.36
CA ASN A 180 25.87 -41.20 -0.37
C ASN A 180 24.90 -42.26 -0.89
N LEU A 181 23.89 -41.88 -1.73
CA LEU A 181 22.82 -42.80 -2.14
C LEU A 181 22.74 -43.04 -3.64
N ASN A 182 23.47 -42.26 -4.46
CA ASN A 182 23.36 -42.25 -5.92
C ASN A 182 21.91 -42.03 -6.39
N LYS A 183 21.20 -41.13 -5.70
CA LYS A 183 19.81 -40.74 -5.96
C LYS A 183 19.71 -39.22 -6.08
N ASP A 184 18.76 -38.73 -6.85
CA ASP A 184 18.45 -37.29 -6.93
C ASP A 184 17.62 -36.87 -5.70
N TRP A 185 18.04 -35.78 -5.06
CA TRP A 185 17.31 -35.26 -3.93
C TRP A 185 15.91 -34.72 -4.31
N SER A 186 15.74 -34.23 -5.53
CA SER A 186 14.44 -33.75 -6.03
C SER A 186 13.36 -34.83 -6.00
N ASP A 187 13.74 -36.09 -6.22
CA ASP A 187 12.84 -37.25 -6.18
C ASP A 187 12.48 -37.69 -4.76
N ILE A 188 13.40 -37.46 -3.83
CA ILE A 188 13.28 -37.89 -2.44
C ILE A 188 12.49 -36.87 -1.59
N LYS A 189 12.80 -35.60 -1.73
CA LYS A 189 12.31 -34.54 -0.82
C LYS A 189 10.81 -34.35 -0.76
N GLN A 190 10.07 -34.79 -1.77
CA GLN A 190 8.64 -34.53 -1.91
C GLN A 190 7.76 -35.32 -0.93
N ARG A 191 8.27 -36.41 -0.34
CA ARG A 191 7.49 -37.33 0.49
C ARG A 191 8.17 -37.62 1.79
N LEU A 192 7.45 -37.46 2.91
CA LEU A 192 7.93 -37.76 4.27
C LEU A 192 8.59 -39.13 4.38
N VAL A 193 7.96 -40.17 3.82
CA VAL A 193 8.48 -41.56 3.89
C VAL A 193 9.80 -41.68 3.13
N GLU A 194 9.94 -41.03 1.99
CA GLU A 194 11.13 -41.14 1.15
C GLU A 194 12.35 -40.46 1.79
N TYR A 195 12.22 -39.24 2.29
CA TYR A 195 13.35 -38.57 2.92
C TYR A 195 13.69 -39.13 4.31
N SER A 196 12.72 -39.67 5.06
CA SER A 196 13.01 -40.37 6.30
C SER A 196 13.76 -41.68 6.05
N LYS A 197 13.40 -42.44 5.00
CA LYS A 197 14.17 -43.60 4.55
C LYS A 197 15.57 -43.23 4.09
N ALA A 198 15.70 -42.16 3.29
CA ALA A 198 16.99 -41.68 2.81
C ALA A 198 17.92 -41.29 3.98
N SER A 199 17.42 -40.53 4.95
CA SER A 199 18.20 -40.13 6.13
C SER A 199 18.70 -41.36 6.94
N LYS A 200 17.84 -42.36 7.12
CA LYS A 200 18.18 -43.61 7.76
C LYS A 200 19.22 -44.39 6.94
N GLU A 201 19.03 -44.54 5.63
CA GLU A 201 19.91 -45.28 4.73
C GLU A 201 21.33 -44.66 4.71
N VAL A 202 21.47 -43.35 4.64
CA VAL A 202 22.76 -42.66 4.73
C VAL A 202 23.45 -42.96 6.06
N PHE A 203 22.71 -42.93 7.17
CA PHE A 203 23.27 -43.20 8.50
C PHE A 203 23.74 -44.62 8.68
N LEU A 204 22.95 -45.60 8.23
CA LEU A 204 23.31 -47.04 8.32
C LEU A 204 24.51 -47.42 7.45
N LYS A 205 24.65 -46.82 6.25
CA LYS A 205 25.82 -47.02 5.38
C LYS A 205 27.15 -46.64 6.03
N LYS A 206 27.12 -45.81 7.08
CA LYS A 206 28.30 -45.40 7.86
C LYS A 206 28.64 -46.34 9.00
N GLY A 207 28.03 -47.51 9.06
CA GLY A 207 28.29 -48.52 10.08
C GLY A 207 27.54 -48.32 11.40
N ASN A 208 26.57 -47.38 11.44
CA ASN A 208 25.73 -47.17 12.61
C ASN A 208 24.57 -48.18 12.65
N SER A 209 23.99 -48.38 13.83
CA SER A 209 22.86 -49.30 14.01
C SER A 209 21.50 -48.58 13.82
N GLU A 210 20.45 -49.38 13.60
CA GLU A 210 19.07 -48.85 13.54
C GLU A 210 18.62 -48.29 14.90
N SER A 211 19.05 -48.88 16.01
CA SER A 211 18.77 -48.37 17.35
C SER A 211 19.39 -46.99 17.58
N ASP A 212 20.61 -46.76 17.08
CA ASP A 212 21.25 -45.45 17.18
C ASP A 212 20.50 -44.39 16.39
N TYR A 213 20.00 -44.75 15.20
CA TYR A 213 19.16 -43.83 14.40
C TYR A 213 17.89 -43.42 15.15
N ILE A 214 17.16 -44.41 15.73
CA ILE A 214 15.93 -44.13 16.48
C ILE A 214 16.21 -43.25 17.70
N ASN A 215 17.29 -43.55 18.43
CA ASN A 215 17.69 -42.76 19.60
C ASN A 215 18.05 -41.34 19.22
N LEU A 216 18.79 -41.11 18.13
CA LEU A 216 19.15 -39.77 17.66
C LEU A 216 17.94 -38.97 17.19
N ILE A 217 17.03 -39.55 16.42
CA ILE A 217 15.79 -38.89 16.02
C ILE A 217 14.95 -38.51 17.24
N THR A 218 14.88 -39.38 18.24
CA THR A 218 14.16 -39.11 19.49
C THR A 218 14.81 -37.96 20.27
N THR A 219 16.14 -37.94 20.34
CA THR A 219 16.92 -36.87 20.97
C THR A 219 16.68 -35.55 20.25
N ILE A 220 16.74 -35.51 18.91
CA ILE A 220 16.48 -34.33 18.11
C ILE A 220 15.05 -33.78 18.33
N ARG A 221 14.05 -34.65 18.47
CA ARG A 221 12.68 -34.22 18.83
C ARG A 221 12.65 -33.53 20.19
N GLY A 222 13.35 -34.07 21.18
CA GLY A 222 13.50 -33.44 22.49
C GLY A 222 14.21 -32.08 22.42
N ASP A 223 15.25 -31.97 21.61
CA ASP A 223 16.00 -30.73 21.38
C ASP A 223 15.13 -29.67 20.70
N ILE A 224 14.29 -30.08 19.75
CA ILE A 224 13.33 -29.19 19.09
C ILE A 224 12.33 -28.59 20.09
N ASP A 225 11.86 -29.36 21.07
CA ASP A 225 10.93 -28.90 22.09
C ASP A 225 11.52 -27.85 23.05
N GLN A 226 12.85 -27.78 23.14
CA GLN A 226 13.59 -26.85 24.00
C GLN A 226 14.58 -25.96 23.20
N PHE A 227 14.28 -25.70 21.93
CA PHE A 227 15.20 -25.03 21.03
C PHE A 227 15.36 -23.54 21.42
N SER A 228 16.54 -23.19 21.92
CA SER A 228 16.85 -21.87 22.46
C SER A 228 17.57 -20.97 21.43
N PRO A 229 17.65 -19.64 21.66
CA PRO A 229 18.52 -18.76 20.86
C PRO A 229 19.99 -19.19 20.86
N ALA A 230 20.49 -19.75 21.96
CA ALA A 230 21.85 -20.29 22.05
C ALA A 230 22.04 -21.50 21.13
N ARG A 231 21.02 -22.37 21.03
CA ARG A 231 21.04 -23.50 20.12
C ARG A 231 21.00 -23.05 18.65
N LEU A 232 20.14 -22.08 18.32
CA LEU A 232 20.13 -21.49 16.99
C LEU A 232 21.51 -20.96 16.59
N LYS A 233 22.15 -20.21 17.48
CA LYS A 233 23.52 -19.71 17.27
C LYS A 233 24.52 -20.84 17.00
N GLU A 234 24.47 -21.90 17.79
CA GLU A 234 25.37 -23.06 17.65
C GLU A 234 25.21 -23.72 16.26
N GLU A 235 23.99 -23.99 15.83
CA GLU A 235 23.71 -24.61 14.54
C GLU A 235 24.11 -23.71 13.35
N LEU A 236 23.86 -22.43 13.43
CA LEU A 236 24.31 -21.49 12.40
C LEU A 236 25.83 -21.34 12.38
N ASN A 237 26.49 -21.38 13.55
CA ASN A 237 27.94 -21.38 13.62
C ASN A 237 28.54 -22.63 12.97
N ASN A 238 27.96 -23.81 13.22
CA ASN A 238 28.39 -25.08 12.60
C ASN A 238 28.31 -25.00 11.07
N TYR A 239 27.24 -24.38 10.54
CA TYR A 239 27.13 -24.14 9.10
C TYR A 239 28.19 -23.16 8.59
N LEU A 240 28.42 -22.05 9.31
CA LEU A 240 29.39 -21.01 8.91
C LEU A 240 30.84 -21.50 8.99
N LEU A 241 31.15 -22.50 9.82
CA LEU A 241 32.48 -23.13 9.86
C LEU A 241 32.84 -23.85 8.55
N ILE A 242 31.85 -24.39 7.85
CA ILE A 242 32.06 -25.04 6.54
C ILE A 242 31.84 -24.05 5.38
N ASN A 243 31.20 -22.90 5.63
CA ASN A 243 30.95 -21.83 4.66
C ASN A 243 31.48 -20.49 5.19
N PRO A 244 32.80 -20.32 5.38
CA PRO A 244 33.37 -19.16 6.10
C PRO A 244 33.19 -17.84 5.38
N ASP A 245 32.98 -17.85 4.06
CA ASP A 245 32.82 -16.65 3.24
C ASP A 245 31.34 -16.24 3.09
N GLU A 246 30.41 -17.02 3.65
CA GLU A 246 28.98 -16.76 3.52
C GLU A 246 28.44 -15.96 4.70
N LYS A 247 27.47 -15.09 4.44
CA LYS A 247 26.61 -14.48 5.46
C LYS A 247 25.22 -15.11 5.41
N ILE A 248 24.54 -15.17 6.56
CA ILE A 248 23.14 -15.60 6.66
C ILE A 248 22.30 -14.39 6.98
N VAL A 249 21.18 -14.21 6.28
CA VAL A 249 20.24 -13.08 6.48
C VAL A 249 18.85 -13.65 6.71
N PHE A 250 18.29 -13.47 7.89
CA PHE A 250 16.89 -13.71 8.16
C PHE A 250 16.09 -12.46 7.86
N LEU A 251 15.21 -12.55 6.87
CA LEU A 251 14.34 -11.46 6.45
C LEU A 251 12.90 -11.90 6.70
N PHE A 252 12.25 -11.28 7.68
CA PHE A 252 10.91 -11.67 8.09
C PHE A 252 9.94 -10.48 8.08
N ASP A 253 8.78 -10.72 7.48
CA ASP A 253 7.71 -9.75 7.33
C ASP A 253 6.68 -9.85 8.46
N GLU A 254 5.88 -8.80 8.60
CA GLU A 254 4.79 -8.66 9.57
C GLU A 254 5.25 -8.81 11.04
N ALA A 255 6.47 -8.37 11.35
CA ALA A 255 7.05 -8.50 12.69
C ALA A 255 6.19 -7.81 13.77
N SER A 256 5.69 -6.59 13.52
CA SER A 256 4.81 -5.88 14.47
C SER A 256 3.46 -6.58 14.63
N GLU A 257 2.91 -7.13 13.56
CA GLU A 257 1.67 -7.91 13.58
C GLU A 257 1.82 -9.18 14.44
N ALA A 258 2.92 -9.91 14.25
CA ALA A 258 3.22 -11.10 15.05
C ALA A 258 3.41 -10.78 16.54
N ILE A 259 4.01 -9.63 16.86
CA ILE A 259 4.13 -9.14 18.25
C ILE A 259 2.76 -8.78 18.81
N ASN A 260 1.94 -8.03 18.07
CA ASN A 260 0.60 -7.61 18.48
C ASN A 260 -0.34 -8.81 18.69
N GLN A 261 -0.22 -9.85 17.86
CA GLN A 261 -0.95 -11.12 17.99
C GLN A 261 -0.38 -12.06 19.08
N LYS A 262 0.69 -11.65 19.75
CA LYS A 262 1.40 -12.46 20.78
C LYS A 262 1.92 -13.81 20.24
N LYS A 263 2.16 -13.93 18.95
CA LYS A 263 2.84 -15.09 18.35
C LYS A 263 4.32 -15.13 18.70
N ILE A 264 4.93 -13.95 18.77
CA ILE A 264 6.29 -13.74 19.27
C ILE A 264 6.26 -12.59 20.27
N ASN A 265 7.25 -12.52 21.14
CA ASN A 265 7.41 -11.34 21.98
C ASN A 265 8.69 -10.58 21.62
N LEU A 266 8.70 -9.29 21.95
CA LEU A 266 9.79 -8.39 21.60
C LEU A 266 11.13 -8.79 22.29
N LEU A 267 11.08 -9.36 23.49
CA LEU A 267 12.26 -9.85 24.22
C LEU A 267 12.83 -11.11 23.61
N GLU A 268 12.00 -11.98 23.05
CA GLU A 268 12.46 -13.16 22.32
C GLU A 268 13.22 -12.75 21.05
N LEU A 269 12.70 -11.73 20.33
CA LEU A 269 13.37 -11.15 19.17
C LEU A 269 14.71 -10.50 19.56
N GLU A 270 14.74 -9.80 20.68
CA GLU A 270 15.97 -9.20 21.24
C GLU A 270 16.98 -10.29 21.59
N GLY A 271 16.58 -11.33 22.33
CA GLY A 271 17.44 -12.42 22.74
C GLY A 271 18.05 -13.19 21.56
N ILE A 272 17.28 -13.36 20.48
CA ILE A 272 17.79 -13.93 19.22
C ILE A 272 18.81 -12.99 18.58
N SER A 273 18.48 -11.71 18.44
CA SER A 273 19.39 -10.74 17.84
C SER A 273 20.70 -10.64 18.65
N GLU A 274 20.64 -10.70 19.97
CA GLU A 274 21.83 -10.74 20.84
C GLU A 274 22.66 -11.99 20.60
N ALA A 275 22.03 -13.16 20.59
CA ALA A 275 22.73 -14.43 20.36
C ALA A 275 23.42 -14.46 18.99
N LEU A 276 22.74 -13.96 17.95
CA LEU A 276 23.26 -13.95 16.58
C LEU A 276 24.35 -12.89 16.37
N THR A 277 24.28 -11.73 17.03
CA THR A 277 25.31 -10.69 16.99
C THR A 277 26.66 -11.24 17.44
N SER A 278 26.69 -12.22 18.35
CA SER A 278 27.93 -12.86 18.80
C SER A 278 28.65 -13.68 17.71
N LEU A 279 27.97 -13.98 16.57
CA LEU A 279 28.58 -14.55 15.38
C LEU A 279 29.22 -13.47 14.48
N GLY A 280 29.33 -12.25 14.98
CA GLY A 280 29.84 -11.11 14.25
C GLY A 280 28.92 -10.72 13.12
N GLN A 281 29.49 -10.21 12.03
CA GLN A 281 28.72 -9.77 10.86
C GLN A 281 28.22 -10.90 9.94
N LYS A 282 28.35 -12.15 10.40
CA LYS A 282 27.98 -13.32 9.60
C LYS A 282 26.48 -13.57 9.57
N VAL A 283 25.74 -13.11 10.59
CA VAL A 283 24.28 -13.33 10.66
C VAL A 283 23.56 -12.03 10.87
N TRP A 284 22.60 -11.74 10.00
CA TRP A 284 21.77 -10.53 10.00
C TRP A 284 20.31 -10.87 10.25
N THR A 285 19.61 -10.00 10.94
CA THR A 285 18.16 -10.07 11.15
C THR A 285 17.50 -8.80 10.59
N ILE A 286 16.67 -8.95 9.59
CA ILE A 286 15.92 -7.84 8.96
C ILE A 286 14.44 -8.05 9.26
N ALA A 287 13.89 -7.22 10.13
CA ALA A 287 12.48 -7.22 10.49
C ALA A 287 11.73 -6.17 9.67
N ILE A 288 10.66 -6.58 9.00
CA ILE A 288 9.74 -5.69 8.30
C ILE A 288 8.48 -5.54 9.16
N ALA A 289 8.07 -4.30 9.42
CA ALA A 289 6.98 -3.98 10.31
C ALA A 289 6.12 -2.81 9.81
N GLN A 290 4.88 -2.75 10.23
CA GLN A 290 3.99 -1.63 9.91
C GLN A 290 4.29 -0.40 10.78
N GLU A 291 4.76 -0.62 11.99
CA GLU A 291 5.03 0.43 12.97
C GLU A 291 6.54 0.68 13.10
N LYS A 292 6.91 1.91 13.45
CA LYS A 292 8.28 2.22 13.85
C LYS A 292 8.63 1.41 15.09
N LEU A 293 9.89 1.01 15.24
CA LEU A 293 10.33 0.23 16.39
C LEU A 293 9.98 0.92 17.72
N ASP A 294 10.16 2.25 17.77
CA ASP A 294 9.89 3.04 18.97
C ASP A 294 8.39 3.04 19.36
N ASP A 295 7.47 2.94 18.36
CA ASP A 295 6.03 2.85 18.59
C ASP A 295 5.63 1.44 19.08
N VAL A 296 6.17 0.38 18.46
CA VAL A 296 5.99 -1.02 18.93
C VAL A 296 6.45 -1.17 20.38
N ILE A 297 7.58 -0.58 20.67
CA ILE A 297 8.16 -0.53 22.00
C ILE A 297 7.23 0.18 22.99
N SER A 298 6.72 1.36 22.64
CA SER A 298 5.85 2.17 23.49
C SER A 298 4.52 1.49 23.80
N ASN A 299 4.03 0.69 22.87
CA ASN A 299 2.77 -0.07 23.00
C ASN A 299 2.96 -1.42 23.72
N SER A 300 4.19 -1.84 23.97
CA SER A 300 4.50 -3.10 24.67
C SER A 300 4.59 -2.90 26.19
N ASN A 301 4.15 -3.91 26.96
CA ASN A 301 4.26 -3.93 28.43
C ASN A 301 5.70 -4.24 28.90
N VAL A 302 6.71 -3.62 28.31
CA VAL A 302 8.13 -3.89 28.55
C VAL A 302 8.75 -2.74 29.36
N THR A 303 9.67 -3.03 30.24
CA THR A 303 10.34 -2.01 31.07
C THR A 303 11.29 -1.14 30.24
N LYS A 304 11.51 0.12 30.69
CA LYS A 304 12.39 1.06 29.99
C LYS A 304 13.80 0.53 29.72
N ALA A 305 14.35 -0.26 30.64
CA ALA A 305 15.69 -0.89 30.49
C ALA A 305 15.71 -1.97 29.39
N GLN A 306 14.63 -2.75 29.27
CA GLN A 306 14.48 -3.74 28.20
C GLN A 306 14.28 -3.07 26.84
N LEU A 307 13.60 -1.93 26.82
CA LEU A 307 13.38 -1.12 25.61
C LEU A 307 14.71 -0.66 24.99
N THR A 308 15.62 -0.16 25.83
CA THR A 308 16.95 0.27 25.38
C THR A 308 17.72 -0.88 24.71
N LYS A 309 17.65 -2.09 25.26
CA LYS A 309 18.31 -3.26 24.69
C LYS A 309 17.81 -3.60 23.28
N VAL A 310 16.49 -3.61 23.08
CA VAL A 310 15.90 -3.87 21.75
C VAL A 310 16.35 -2.81 20.74
N THR A 311 16.29 -1.52 21.11
CA THR A 311 16.72 -0.42 20.25
C THR A 311 18.20 -0.53 19.90
N ASP A 312 19.05 -0.94 20.85
CA ASP A 312 20.48 -1.13 20.62
C ASP A 312 20.80 -2.27 19.66
N ARG A 313 19.94 -3.30 19.56
CA ARG A 313 20.13 -4.40 18.60
C ARG A 313 19.67 -4.07 17.19
N PHE A 314 18.64 -3.22 17.04
CA PHE A 314 18.11 -2.76 15.76
C PHE A 314 18.51 -1.30 15.48
N LYS A 315 19.81 -1.04 15.38
CA LYS A 315 20.34 0.31 15.14
C LYS A 315 20.06 0.82 13.73
N THR A 316 20.07 -0.07 12.74
CA THR A 316 19.72 0.30 11.38
C THR A 316 18.20 0.35 11.24
N LYS A 317 17.67 1.56 11.10
CA LYS A 317 16.22 1.80 10.94
C LYS A 317 15.97 2.40 9.57
N ILE A 318 15.17 1.72 8.76
CA ILE A 318 14.71 2.19 7.44
C ILE A 318 13.24 2.53 7.58
N HIS A 319 12.86 3.74 7.20
CA HIS A 319 11.47 4.17 7.24
C HIS A 319 10.98 4.57 5.85
N LEU A 320 10.10 3.74 5.28
CA LEU A 320 9.54 4.00 3.96
C LEU A 320 8.34 4.93 4.07
N GLU A 321 8.48 6.12 3.55
CA GLU A 321 7.41 7.12 3.47
C GLU A 321 6.58 6.94 2.20
N ALA A 322 5.30 7.28 2.28
CA ALA A 322 4.38 7.20 1.14
C ALA A 322 4.42 8.46 0.23
N THR A 323 5.46 9.27 0.32
CA THR A 323 5.55 10.58 -0.34
C THR A 323 5.67 10.48 -1.87
N GLU A 324 6.09 9.36 -2.40
CA GLU A 324 6.38 9.18 -3.84
C GLU A 324 5.42 8.22 -4.55
N VAL A 325 4.21 8.01 -3.98
CA VAL A 325 3.20 7.10 -4.57
C VAL A 325 2.77 7.55 -5.95
N ASP A 326 2.72 8.86 -6.19
CA ASP A 326 2.40 9.40 -7.51
C ASP A 326 3.47 9.07 -8.56
N VAL A 327 4.74 8.99 -8.17
CA VAL A 327 5.83 8.54 -9.05
C VAL A 327 5.63 7.06 -9.43
N ILE A 328 5.26 6.23 -8.46
CA ILE A 328 4.96 4.81 -8.69
C ILE A 328 3.76 4.66 -9.63
N ILE A 329 2.68 5.40 -9.40
CA ILE A 329 1.49 5.37 -10.26
C ILE A 329 1.85 5.78 -11.68
N ARG A 330 2.56 6.90 -11.87
CA ARG A 330 2.96 7.39 -13.20
C ARG A 330 3.80 6.37 -13.96
N ASN A 331 4.79 5.81 -13.31
CA ASN A 331 5.74 4.91 -13.97
C ASN A 331 5.19 3.48 -14.15
N ARG A 332 4.27 3.04 -13.29
CA ARG A 332 3.71 1.69 -13.35
C ARG A 332 2.39 1.62 -14.13
N LEU A 333 1.48 2.57 -13.89
CA LEU A 333 0.12 2.54 -14.45
C LEU A 333 -0.10 3.50 -15.60
N LEU A 334 0.56 4.67 -15.55
CA LEU A 334 0.35 5.74 -16.50
C LEU A 334 1.52 5.90 -17.49
N ASN A 335 2.45 4.94 -17.53
CA ASN A 335 3.52 4.97 -18.51
C ASN A 335 2.94 4.80 -19.92
N LYS A 336 3.45 5.58 -20.88
CA LYS A 336 2.96 5.62 -22.27
C LYS A 336 4.04 5.21 -23.25
N THR A 337 3.58 4.75 -24.40
CA THR A 337 4.42 4.55 -25.57
C THR A 337 4.98 5.89 -26.06
N GLU A 338 6.10 5.89 -26.75
CA GLU A 338 6.71 7.11 -27.32
C GLU A 338 5.73 7.84 -28.24
N GLU A 339 5.01 7.11 -29.10
CA GLU A 339 3.94 7.66 -29.96
C GLU A 339 2.85 8.32 -29.13
N GLY A 340 2.44 7.67 -28.03
CA GLY A 340 1.43 8.21 -27.11
C GLY A 340 1.85 9.53 -26.50
N ILE A 341 3.09 9.61 -26.03
CA ILE A 341 3.66 10.84 -25.45
C ILE A 341 3.67 11.97 -26.50
N LEU A 342 4.13 11.67 -27.72
CA LEU A 342 4.19 12.67 -28.80
C LEU A 342 2.78 13.22 -29.11
N ARG A 343 1.79 12.34 -29.27
CA ARG A 343 0.41 12.74 -29.55
C ARG A 343 -0.22 13.59 -28.43
N LEU A 344 0.06 13.27 -27.19
CA LEU A 344 -0.41 14.04 -26.03
C LEU A 344 0.23 15.42 -25.98
N LYS A 345 1.51 15.54 -26.29
CA LYS A 345 2.23 16.82 -26.36
C LYS A 345 1.65 17.72 -27.47
N GLU A 346 1.49 17.19 -28.67
CA GLU A 346 0.91 17.92 -29.80
C GLU A 346 -0.54 18.39 -29.50
N TYR A 347 -1.33 17.54 -28.84
CA TYR A 347 -2.68 17.92 -28.45
C TYR A 347 -2.69 19.02 -27.38
N TYR A 348 -1.81 18.92 -26.38
CA TYR A 348 -1.69 19.94 -25.35
C TYR A 348 -1.27 21.29 -25.94
N GLU A 349 -0.25 21.32 -26.80
CA GLU A 349 0.22 22.56 -27.44
C GLU A 349 -0.90 23.28 -28.22
N LYS A 350 -1.75 22.52 -28.90
CA LYS A 350 -2.90 23.07 -29.64
C LYS A 350 -4.05 23.53 -28.76
N ASN A 351 -4.20 22.97 -27.56
CA ASN A 351 -5.37 23.15 -26.70
C ASN A 351 -5.02 23.60 -25.28
N SER A 352 -3.80 24.08 -25.02
CA SER A 352 -3.28 24.38 -23.67
C SER A 352 -4.20 25.27 -22.83
N GLY A 353 -4.78 26.33 -23.42
CA GLY A 353 -5.70 27.22 -22.72
C GLY A 353 -6.95 26.50 -22.20
N LYS A 354 -7.57 25.64 -23.02
CA LYS A 354 -8.77 24.87 -22.64
C LYS A 354 -8.42 23.80 -21.58
N ILE A 355 -7.29 23.12 -21.77
CA ILE A 355 -6.84 22.06 -20.85
C ILE A 355 -6.50 22.66 -19.49
N ASN A 356 -5.74 23.77 -19.47
CA ASN A 356 -5.34 24.43 -18.23
C ASN A 356 -6.53 24.99 -17.45
N ASP A 357 -7.51 25.57 -18.15
CA ASP A 357 -8.74 26.02 -17.49
C ASP A 357 -9.53 24.84 -16.91
N HIS A 358 -9.71 23.78 -17.68
CA HIS A 358 -10.44 22.60 -17.24
C HIS A 358 -9.74 21.88 -16.07
N ALA A 359 -8.40 21.83 -16.08
CA ALA A 359 -7.60 21.23 -15.03
C ALA A 359 -7.45 22.09 -13.76
N ALA A 360 -7.94 23.34 -13.79
CA ALA A 360 -7.86 24.28 -12.66
C ALA A 360 -9.19 24.33 -11.91
N LEU A 361 -9.29 23.65 -10.77
CA LEU A 361 -10.43 23.83 -9.86
C LEU A 361 -10.30 25.14 -9.07
N ILE A 362 -11.43 25.75 -8.76
CA ILE A 362 -11.52 26.95 -7.92
C ILE A 362 -11.42 26.49 -6.45
N GLY A 363 -10.41 26.99 -5.75
CA GLY A 363 -10.12 26.62 -4.36
C GLY A 363 -8.62 26.54 -4.11
N SER A 364 -8.24 26.27 -2.87
CA SER A 364 -6.83 26.18 -2.47
C SER A 364 -6.36 24.73 -2.34
N GLY A 365 -5.08 24.48 -2.54
CA GLY A 365 -4.44 23.24 -2.12
C GLY A 365 -4.34 22.13 -3.18
N VAL A 366 -4.80 22.36 -4.43
CA VAL A 366 -4.67 21.37 -5.51
C VAL A 366 -3.56 21.77 -6.49
N THR A 367 -2.81 20.77 -6.93
CA THR A 367 -1.74 20.98 -7.91
C THR A 367 -2.32 21.18 -9.32
N LYS A 368 -1.92 22.27 -9.98
CA LYS A 368 -2.36 22.55 -11.36
C LYS A 368 -1.70 21.63 -12.37
N THR A 369 -2.41 21.32 -13.44
CA THR A 369 -1.87 20.63 -14.62
C THR A 369 -1.65 21.67 -15.72
N ASP A 370 -0.59 22.45 -15.59
CA ASP A 370 -0.32 23.67 -16.36
C ASP A 370 0.91 23.59 -17.27
N THR A 371 1.53 22.41 -17.37
CA THR A 371 2.65 22.14 -18.27
C THR A 371 2.39 20.90 -19.11
N VAL A 372 3.04 20.84 -20.30
CA VAL A 372 2.92 19.71 -21.22
C VAL A 372 3.47 18.42 -20.60
N GLU A 373 4.53 18.53 -19.81
CA GLU A 373 5.15 17.39 -19.12
C GLU A 373 4.20 16.83 -18.06
N ARG A 374 3.57 17.71 -17.28
CA ARG A 374 2.61 17.30 -16.24
C ARG A 374 1.35 16.72 -16.85
N TYR A 375 0.82 17.32 -17.91
CA TYR A 375 -0.32 16.78 -18.63
C TYR A 375 -0.02 15.38 -19.19
N SER A 376 1.07 15.22 -19.94
CA SER A 376 1.42 13.94 -20.53
C SER A 376 1.75 12.87 -19.49
N ALA A 377 2.34 13.24 -18.35
CA ALA A 377 2.70 12.31 -17.28
C ALA A 377 1.45 11.74 -16.58
N TYR A 378 0.46 12.57 -16.27
CA TYR A 378 -0.72 12.16 -15.51
C TYR A 378 -1.90 11.70 -16.37
N TYR A 379 -1.93 12.04 -17.68
CA TYR A 379 -3.00 11.60 -18.56
C TYR A 379 -3.29 10.08 -18.43
N PRO A 380 -4.56 9.60 -18.39
CA PRO A 380 -5.80 10.33 -18.64
C PRO A 380 -6.36 11.11 -17.44
N PHE A 381 -5.63 11.20 -16.35
CA PHE A 381 -5.98 12.01 -15.19
C PHE A 381 -5.40 13.41 -15.29
N TYR A 382 -5.92 14.31 -14.45
CA TYR A 382 -5.24 15.55 -14.07
C TYR A 382 -4.55 15.37 -12.71
N LYS A 383 -3.47 16.10 -12.45
CA LYS A 383 -2.72 15.97 -11.19
C LYS A 383 -3.62 16.23 -9.96
N TYR A 384 -4.52 17.20 -10.02
CA TYR A 384 -5.43 17.50 -8.92
C TYR A 384 -6.30 16.31 -8.50
N GLN A 385 -6.61 15.41 -9.44
CA GLN A 385 -7.45 14.25 -9.14
C GLN A 385 -6.75 13.27 -8.19
N PHE A 386 -5.43 13.17 -8.23
CA PHE A 386 -4.65 12.39 -7.26
C PHE A 386 -4.62 13.05 -5.89
N ASP A 387 -4.51 14.40 -5.85
CA ASP A 387 -4.55 15.16 -4.60
C ASP A 387 -5.92 14.97 -3.90
N LEU A 388 -7.00 15.01 -4.68
CA LEU A 388 -8.36 14.75 -4.17
C LEU A 388 -8.60 13.27 -3.84
N LEU A 389 -8.15 12.34 -4.69
CA LEU A 389 -8.35 10.90 -4.49
C LEU A 389 -7.72 10.42 -3.19
N GLN A 390 -6.54 10.92 -2.85
CA GLN A 390 -5.89 10.59 -1.59
C GLN A 390 -6.79 10.93 -0.40
N ASN A 391 -7.30 12.16 -0.35
CA ASN A 391 -8.17 12.63 0.73
C ASN A 391 -9.54 11.93 0.71
N PHE A 392 -10.12 11.72 -0.47
CA PHE A 392 -11.36 10.98 -0.64
C PHE A 392 -11.29 9.55 -0.08
N LEU A 393 -10.20 8.84 -0.34
CA LEU A 393 -10.00 7.50 0.21
C LEU A 393 -9.82 7.50 1.74
N PHE A 394 -9.27 8.56 2.30
CA PHE A 394 -9.21 8.74 3.76
C PHE A 394 -10.58 8.99 4.36
N GLY A 395 -11.35 9.91 3.82
CA GLY A 395 -12.66 10.30 4.31
C GLY A 395 -13.70 9.16 4.23
N THR A 396 -13.81 8.52 3.06
CA THR A 396 -14.88 7.55 2.79
C THR A 396 -14.71 6.19 3.46
N LYS A 397 -13.48 5.77 3.73
CA LYS A 397 -13.19 4.44 4.30
C LYS A 397 -13.01 4.44 5.81
N GLY A 398 -13.21 5.58 6.49
CA GLY A 398 -13.02 5.70 7.93
C GLY A 398 -11.60 5.37 8.40
N TYR A 399 -10.66 5.42 7.47
CA TYR A 399 -9.26 5.15 7.78
C TYR A 399 -8.64 6.38 8.44
N ALA A 400 -8.78 6.45 9.74
CA ALA A 400 -8.07 7.42 10.58
C ALA A 400 -6.54 7.27 10.54
N SER A 401 -5.99 6.50 9.61
CA SER A 401 -4.55 6.32 9.47
C SER A 401 -4.13 6.37 8.01
N THR A 402 -3.03 7.05 7.75
CA THR A 402 -2.25 7.06 6.50
C THR A 402 -1.94 5.66 5.92
N LYS A 403 -2.30 4.61 6.64
CA LYS A 403 -1.92 3.21 6.39
C LYS A 403 -2.51 2.58 5.12
N VAL A 404 -3.61 3.10 4.57
CA VAL A 404 -4.28 2.49 3.39
C VAL A 404 -4.14 3.33 2.12
N ALA A 405 -3.72 4.58 2.25
CA ALA A 405 -3.78 5.54 1.14
C ALA A 405 -2.95 5.15 -0.08
N ALA A 406 -1.70 4.76 0.10
CA ALA A 406 -0.80 4.49 -1.00
C ALA A 406 -1.24 3.29 -1.85
N ARG A 407 -1.55 2.18 -1.21
CA ARG A 407 -2.07 0.98 -1.89
C ARG A 407 -3.46 1.23 -2.47
N GLY A 408 -4.31 1.91 -1.72
CA GLY A 408 -5.65 2.29 -2.18
C GLY A 408 -5.59 3.17 -3.42
N LEU A 409 -4.66 4.14 -3.48
CA LEU A 409 -4.42 4.97 -4.65
C LEU A 409 -4.02 4.15 -5.88
N ILE A 410 -3.07 3.24 -5.75
CA ILE A 410 -2.60 2.39 -6.85
C ILE A 410 -3.75 1.51 -7.36
N ILE A 411 -4.45 0.80 -6.46
CA ILE A 411 -5.54 -0.11 -6.83
C ILE A 411 -6.70 0.68 -7.46
N THR A 412 -7.16 1.76 -6.82
CA THR A 412 -8.27 2.56 -7.36
C THR A 412 -7.91 3.17 -8.71
N THR A 413 -6.68 3.65 -8.90
CA THR A 413 -6.22 4.14 -10.21
C THR A 413 -6.23 3.05 -11.26
N TYR A 414 -5.79 1.85 -10.90
CA TYR A 414 -5.84 0.69 -11.81
C TYR A 414 -7.26 0.30 -12.17
N ASP A 415 -8.16 0.21 -11.17
CA ASP A 415 -9.56 -0.17 -11.39
C ASP A 415 -10.28 0.86 -12.29
N ILE A 416 -10.04 2.16 -12.08
CA ILE A 416 -10.54 3.22 -12.95
C ILE A 416 -10.08 3.01 -14.40
N LEU A 417 -8.80 2.72 -14.62
CA LEU A 417 -8.25 2.48 -15.95
C LEU A 417 -8.85 1.22 -16.57
N LYS A 418 -8.90 0.11 -15.81
CA LYS A 418 -9.35 -1.21 -16.28
C LYS A 418 -10.82 -1.24 -16.67
N GLN A 419 -11.68 -0.49 -15.99
CA GLN A 419 -13.11 -0.48 -16.26
C GLN A 419 -13.44 0.27 -17.57
N GLU A 420 -13.89 1.51 -17.44
CA GLU A 420 -14.44 2.25 -18.60
C GLU A 420 -13.37 3.07 -19.34
N VAL A 421 -12.34 3.55 -18.63
CA VAL A 421 -11.41 4.55 -19.15
C VAL A 421 -10.55 4.02 -20.29
N GLN A 422 -10.07 2.78 -20.22
CA GLN A 422 -9.26 2.17 -21.27
C GLN A 422 -9.93 2.15 -22.64
N HIS A 423 -11.26 2.14 -22.68
CA HIS A 423 -12.07 2.06 -23.92
C HIS A 423 -12.51 3.43 -24.43
N GLN A 424 -12.25 4.51 -23.69
CA GLN A 424 -12.56 5.87 -24.13
C GLN A 424 -11.65 6.29 -25.28
N ASP A 425 -12.14 7.25 -26.07
CA ASP A 425 -11.34 7.84 -27.15
C ASP A 425 -10.18 8.66 -26.58
N LEU A 426 -9.06 8.66 -27.31
CA LEU A 426 -7.88 9.46 -26.95
C LEU A 426 -8.28 10.92 -26.78
N PHE A 427 -7.67 11.58 -25.80
CA PHE A 427 -7.88 12.95 -25.30
C PHE A 427 -9.08 13.15 -24.37
N LYS A 428 -9.92 12.12 -24.14
CA LYS A 428 -10.85 12.13 -23.03
C LYS A 428 -10.10 11.96 -21.71
N THR A 429 -10.65 12.52 -20.64
CA THR A 429 -10.05 12.46 -19.30
C THR A 429 -10.97 11.77 -18.29
N VAL A 430 -10.38 11.29 -17.22
CA VAL A 430 -11.11 10.69 -16.10
C VAL A 430 -12.00 11.73 -15.41
N THR A 431 -13.20 11.31 -15.04
CA THR A 431 -14.19 12.15 -14.38
C THR A 431 -14.29 11.85 -12.87
N GLY A 432 -14.81 12.82 -12.11
CA GLY A 432 -14.99 12.66 -10.65
C GLY A 432 -15.93 11.53 -10.27
N TRP A 433 -16.98 11.28 -11.05
CA TRP A 433 -17.90 10.16 -10.79
C TRP A 433 -17.25 8.80 -11.03
N GLN A 434 -16.32 8.66 -11.99
CA GLN A 434 -15.55 7.43 -12.19
C GLN A 434 -14.63 7.18 -11.00
N ILE A 435 -14.00 8.24 -10.49
CA ILE A 435 -13.15 8.15 -9.29
C ILE A 435 -13.99 7.80 -8.05
N ALA A 436 -15.15 8.44 -7.86
CA ALA A 436 -16.03 8.13 -6.73
C ALA A 436 -16.51 6.67 -6.76
N LYS A 437 -16.93 6.18 -7.93
CA LYS A 437 -17.42 4.82 -8.14
C LYS A 437 -16.37 3.77 -7.75
N GLU A 438 -15.16 3.89 -8.26
CA GLU A 438 -14.09 2.91 -8.00
C GLU A 438 -13.40 3.14 -6.64
N GLY A 439 -13.35 4.39 -6.15
CA GLY A 439 -12.82 4.72 -4.81
C GLY A 439 -13.72 4.25 -3.67
N GLN A 440 -15.03 4.19 -3.91
CA GLN A 440 -16.03 3.71 -2.94
C GLN A 440 -16.99 2.71 -3.61
N PRO A 441 -16.52 1.50 -3.97
CA PRO A 441 -17.32 0.53 -4.72
C PRO A 441 -18.54 0.00 -3.93
N GLN A 442 -18.51 0.12 -2.61
CA GLN A 442 -19.62 -0.24 -1.71
C GLN A 442 -19.99 0.96 -0.84
N PRO A 443 -20.66 1.98 -1.41
CA PRO A 443 -21.09 3.13 -0.62
C PRO A 443 -22.15 2.71 0.42
N PRO A 444 -22.29 3.44 1.54
CA PRO A 444 -23.35 3.21 2.52
C PRO A 444 -24.74 3.21 1.85
N ILE A 445 -25.65 2.36 2.30
CA ILE A 445 -27.02 2.22 1.75
C ILE A 445 -27.73 3.56 1.67
N ARG A 446 -27.56 4.43 2.68
CA ARG A 446 -28.10 5.80 2.67
C ARG A 446 -27.68 6.60 1.45
N LEU A 447 -26.40 6.48 1.05
CA LEU A 447 -25.84 7.22 -0.09
C LEU A 447 -26.35 6.62 -1.41
N VAL A 448 -26.44 5.30 -1.50
CA VAL A 448 -27.05 4.59 -2.65
C VAL A 448 -28.49 5.09 -2.88
N ASN A 449 -29.29 5.15 -1.81
CA ASN A 449 -30.66 5.64 -1.89
C ASN A 449 -30.74 7.10 -2.40
N ARG A 450 -29.76 7.94 -2.04
CA ARG A 450 -29.67 9.33 -2.56
C ARG A 450 -29.33 9.35 -4.05
N TYR A 451 -28.40 8.52 -4.47
CA TYR A 451 -28.02 8.38 -5.88
C TYR A 451 -29.21 7.92 -6.73
N ASP A 452 -29.92 6.88 -6.29
CA ASP A 452 -31.07 6.34 -7.01
C ASP A 452 -32.25 7.35 -7.04
N ASN A 453 -32.47 8.08 -5.95
CA ASN A 453 -33.49 9.12 -5.90
C ASN A 453 -33.18 10.29 -6.85
N ALA A 454 -31.93 10.77 -6.87
CA ALA A 454 -31.51 11.81 -7.81
C ALA A 454 -31.64 11.37 -9.27
N GLU A 455 -31.24 10.14 -9.57
CA GLU A 455 -31.40 9.57 -10.93
C GLU A 455 -32.87 9.53 -11.36
N ARG A 456 -33.76 9.09 -10.46
CA ARG A 456 -35.19 9.03 -10.71
C ARG A 456 -35.79 10.42 -10.95
N ILE A 457 -35.46 11.40 -10.11
CA ILE A 457 -35.97 12.78 -10.22
C ILE A 457 -35.55 13.39 -11.55
N LEU A 458 -34.24 13.38 -11.87
CA LEU A 458 -33.75 14.00 -13.10
C LEU A 458 -34.26 13.30 -14.36
N LYS A 459 -34.43 11.97 -14.31
CA LYS A 459 -34.99 11.21 -15.42
C LYS A 459 -36.47 11.55 -15.68
N VAL A 460 -37.27 11.73 -14.64
CA VAL A 460 -38.69 12.11 -14.76
C VAL A 460 -38.83 13.48 -15.40
N GLU A 461 -37.97 14.44 -15.05
CA GLU A 461 -37.94 15.78 -15.61
C GLU A 461 -37.24 15.87 -16.98
N GLY A 462 -36.82 14.73 -17.55
CA GLY A 462 -36.19 14.69 -18.88
C GLY A 462 -34.79 15.32 -18.93
N SER A 463 -34.10 15.43 -17.80
CA SER A 463 -32.73 15.96 -17.76
C SER A 463 -31.77 15.07 -18.53
N PRO A 464 -30.84 15.61 -19.33
CA PRO A 464 -29.79 14.82 -19.98
C PRO A 464 -28.68 14.41 -19.00
N ILE A 465 -28.67 14.98 -17.78
CA ILE A 465 -27.68 14.71 -16.75
C ILE A 465 -28.10 13.49 -15.91
N SER A 466 -27.21 12.51 -15.76
CA SER A 466 -27.42 11.42 -14.80
C SER A 466 -27.29 11.95 -13.36
N GLY A 467 -28.36 11.81 -12.59
CA GLY A 467 -28.39 12.23 -11.19
C GLY A 467 -27.41 11.45 -10.34
N ARG A 468 -27.24 10.17 -10.61
CA ARG A 468 -26.26 9.33 -9.93
C ARG A 468 -24.84 9.84 -10.16
N LYS A 469 -24.41 10.03 -11.42
CA LYS A 469 -23.08 10.53 -11.75
C LYS A 469 -22.83 11.93 -11.18
N LEU A 470 -23.86 12.78 -11.16
CA LEU A 470 -23.78 14.11 -10.58
C LEU A 470 -23.52 14.05 -9.08
N LEU A 471 -24.27 13.21 -8.34
CA LEU A 471 -24.08 13.06 -6.91
C LEU A 471 -22.76 12.36 -6.58
N GLU A 472 -22.31 11.37 -7.35
CA GLU A 472 -20.98 10.76 -7.22
C GLU A 472 -19.87 11.79 -7.39
N THR A 473 -19.99 12.73 -8.35
CA THR A 473 -19.06 13.85 -8.53
C THR A 473 -19.05 14.79 -7.34
N ILE A 474 -20.24 15.16 -6.83
CA ILE A 474 -20.37 16.03 -5.64
C ILE A 474 -19.78 15.32 -4.41
N ASN A 475 -20.05 14.03 -4.24
CA ASN A 475 -19.50 13.23 -3.14
C ASN A 475 -17.95 13.21 -3.19
N PHE A 476 -17.37 13.02 -4.38
CA PHE A 476 -15.92 13.03 -4.56
C PHE A 476 -15.30 14.37 -4.13
N LEU A 477 -15.89 15.49 -4.55
CA LEU A 477 -15.39 16.83 -4.19
C LEU A 477 -15.58 17.13 -2.70
N SER A 478 -16.74 16.76 -2.13
CA SER A 478 -17.09 17.08 -0.74
C SER A 478 -16.28 16.25 0.27
N GLU A 479 -16.17 14.94 0.04
CA GLU A 479 -15.44 14.03 0.96
C GLU A 479 -13.92 14.23 0.88
N ALA A 480 -13.40 14.77 -0.22
CA ALA A 480 -11.99 15.13 -0.32
C ALA A 480 -11.61 16.35 0.54
N GLU A 481 -12.56 17.20 0.92
CA GLU A 481 -12.40 18.39 1.78
C GLU A 481 -11.29 19.39 1.34
N VAL A 482 -10.84 19.32 0.08
CA VAL A 482 -9.76 20.17 -0.45
C VAL A 482 -10.34 21.34 -1.28
N THR A 483 -11.42 21.08 -2.00
CA THR A 483 -12.01 22.05 -2.92
C THR A 483 -13.53 22.03 -2.80
N PRO A 484 -14.19 23.21 -2.79
CA PRO A 484 -15.64 23.27 -2.62
C PRO A 484 -16.36 22.71 -3.86
N ALA A 485 -17.46 22.00 -3.64
CA ALA A 485 -18.32 21.51 -4.71
C ALA A 485 -19.21 22.64 -5.26
N THR A 486 -18.61 23.61 -5.94
CA THR A 486 -19.30 24.71 -6.64
C THR A 486 -19.69 24.29 -8.05
N LEU A 487 -20.65 24.99 -8.69
CA LEU A 487 -21.06 24.69 -10.06
C LEU A 487 -19.88 24.59 -11.04
N PRO A 488 -18.88 25.51 -11.07
CA PRO A 488 -17.72 25.35 -11.93
C PRO A 488 -16.89 24.09 -11.64
N ASN A 489 -16.62 23.81 -10.36
CA ASN A 489 -15.81 22.65 -9.98
C ASN A 489 -16.54 21.33 -10.27
N ILE A 490 -17.85 21.28 -10.00
CA ILE A 490 -18.70 20.13 -10.33
C ILE A 490 -18.67 19.90 -11.85
N THR A 491 -18.87 20.94 -12.66
CA THR A 491 -18.86 20.81 -14.12
C THR A 491 -17.52 20.31 -14.63
N LYS A 492 -16.39 20.90 -14.21
CA LYS A 492 -15.04 20.49 -14.61
C LYS A 492 -14.73 19.05 -14.19
N SER A 493 -15.20 18.62 -13.03
CA SER A 493 -14.98 17.26 -12.53
C SER A 493 -15.95 16.23 -13.15
N PHE A 494 -17.11 16.67 -13.65
CA PHE A 494 -18.14 15.81 -14.25
C PHE A 494 -17.84 15.41 -15.68
N ILE A 495 -17.27 16.31 -16.49
CA ILE A 495 -17.05 16.10 -17.93
C ILE A 495 -15.66 15.50 -18.21
N SER A 496 -15.58 14.68 -19.26
CA SER A 496 -14.32 14.11 -19.77
C SER A 496 -13.72 14.91 -20.93
N ASP A 497 -14.47 15.89 -21.47
CA ASP A 497 -14.11 16.67 -22.63
C ASP A 497 -14.26 18.17 -22.33
N PRO A 498 -13.15 18.93 -22.27
CA PRO A 498 -13.20 20.37 -22.03
C PRO A 498 -14.09 21.17 -23.00
N GLU A 499 -14.28 20.67 -24.22
CA GLU A 499 -15.09 21.36 -25.24
C GLU A 499 -16.59 21.39 -24.89
N SER A 500 -17.05 20.43 -24.09
CA SER A 500 -18.46 20.36 -23.68
C SER A 500 -18.83 21.27 -22.50
N TYR A 501 -17.86 22.00 -21.91
CA TYR A 501 -18.01 22.70 -20.64
C TYR A 501 -19.26 23.60 -20.57
N HIS A 502 -19.40 24.57 -21.45
CA HIS A 502 -20.50 25.56 -21.35
C HIS A 502 -21.89 24.92 -21.49
N LYS A 503 -22.02 23.99 -22.44
CA LYS A 503 -23.28 23.28 -22.64
C LYS A 503 -23.68 22.47 -21.42
N VAL A 504 -22.75 21.70 -20.90
CA VAL A 504 -23.00 20.81 -19.76
C VAL A 504 -23.16 21.61 -18.46
N GLN A 505 -22.49 22.76 -18.32
CA GLN A 505 -22.64 23.63 -17.14
C GLN A 505 -24.08 24.11 -16.97
N ASP A 506 -24.75 24.57 -18.07
CA ASP A 506 -26.13 25.02 -18.02
C ASP A 506 -27.08 23.88 -17.64
N GLU A 507 -26.82 22.66 -18.17
CA GLU A 507 -27.61 21.48 -17.86
C GLU A 507 -27.41 21.05 -16.40
N ILE A 508 -26.19 21.11 -15.88
CA ILE A 508 -25.87 20.83 -14.47
C ILE A 508 -26.51 21.87 -13.56
N SER A 509 -26.49 23.15 -13.91
CA SER A 509 -27.13 24.20 -13.10
C SER A 509 -28.61 23.89 -12.87
N LYS A 510 -29.34 23.56 -13.92
CA LYS A 510 -30.75 23.18 -13.84
C LYS A 510 -30.97 21.92 -12.99
N ALA A 511 -30.10 20.94 -13.17
CA ALA A 511 -30.16 19.71 -12.38
C ALA A 511 -29.89 19.95 -10.89
N LEU A 512 -28.94 20.84 -10.55
CA LEU A 512 -28.64 21.21 -9.16
C LEU A 512 -29.79 21.96 -8.53
N GLU A 513 -30.39 22.93 -9.24
CA GLU A 513 -31.58 23.69 -8.76
C GLU A 513 -32.70 22.70 -8.40
N LEU A 514 -33.04 21.77 -9.29
CA LEU A 514 -34.08 20.77 -9.06
C LEU A 514 -33.76 19.83 -7.88
N LEU A 515 -32.50 19.41 -7.75
CA LEU A 515 -32.10 18.54 -6.64
C LEU A 515 -32.05 19.27 -5.29
N VAL A 516 -31.84 20.57 -5.29
CA VAL A 516 -31.98 21.42 -4.09
C VAL A 516 -33.47 21.61 -3.73
N GLU A 517 -34.33 21.91 -4.71
CA GLU A 517 -35.79 22.03 -4.49
C GLU A 517 -36.39 20.73 -3.92
N THR A 518 -35.93 19.60 -4.43
CA THR A 518 -36.36 18.27 -3.96
C THR A 518 -35.59 17.79 -2.71
N LYS A 519 -34.74 18.62 -2.10
CA LYS A 519 -33.99 18.40 -0.86
C LYS A 519 -33.03 17.22 -0.91
N VAL A 520 -32.65 16.78 -2.08
CA VAL A 520 -31.58 15.77 -2.26
C VAL A 520 -30.21 16.41 -2.02
N LEU A 521 -30.07 17.68 -2.40
CA LEU A 521 -28.90 18.51 -2.16
C LEU A 521 -29.22 19.68 -1.22
N LEU A 522 -28.21 20.13 -0.51
CA LEU A 522 -28.20 21.43 0.17
C LEU A 522 -27.28 22.37 -0.58
N ASP A 523 -27.75 23.60 -0.80
CA ASP A 523 -26.94 24.72 -1.24
C ASP A 523 -26.57 25.60 -0.03
N THR A 524 -25.28 25.74 0.21
CA THR A 524 -24.75 26.66 1.22
C THR A 524 -23.77 27.61 0.52
N ASN A 525 -24.24 28.81 0.22
CA ASN A 525 -23.46 29.84 -0.47
C ASN A 525 -22.85 29.34 -1.81
N LYS A 526 -23.66 28.76 -2.65
CA LYS A 526 -23.28 28.16 -3.96
C LYS A 526 -22.28 26.98 -3.85
N THR A 527 -22.22 26.34 -2.70
CA THR A 527 -21.52 25.09 -2.48
C THR A 527 -22.55 24.00 -2.20
N TYR A 528 -22.51 22.95 -2.99
CA TYR A 528 -23.49 21.87 -2.97
C TYR A 528 -22.97 20.67 -2.18
N ARG A 529 -23.82 20.07 -1.37
CA ARG A 529 -23.54 18.81 -0.70
C ARG A 529 -24.78 17.92 -0.59
N ILE A 530 -24.55 16.62 -0.47
CA ILE A 530 -25.64 15.65 -0.33
C ILE A 530 -26.29 15.79 1.05
N THR A 531 -27.60 15.82 1.11
CA THR A 531 -28.37 15.97 2.35
C THR A 531 -28.24 14.72 3.21
N SER A 532 -27.92 14.88 4.50
CA SER A 532 -27.95 13.79 5.48
C SER A 532 -29.39 13.40 5.85
N ASP A 533 -29.59 12.22 6.44
CA ASP A 533 -30.93 11.77 6.85
C ASP A 533 -31.53 12.66 7.95
N VAL A 534 -30.69 13.21 8.83
CA VAL A 534 -31.12 14.13 9.89
C VAL A 534 -31.59 15.46 9.27
N GLU A 535 -30.80 16.00 8.34
CA GLU A 535 -31.16 17.25 7.63
C GLU A 535 -32.41 17.07 6.79
N GLN A 536 -32.59 15.93 6.13
CA GLN A 536 -33.82 15.66 5.38
C GLN A 536 -35.05 15.68 6.28
N ARG A 537 -35.01 15.00 7.43
CA ARG A 537 -36.11 15.01 8.40
C ARG A 537 -36.40 16.43 8.89
N LEU A 538 -35.34 17.18 9.26
CA LEU A 538 -35.51 18.57 9.68
C LEU A 538 -36.15 19.45 8.60
N LEU A 539 -35.72 19.30 7.34
CA LEU A 539 -36.29 20.02 6.21
C LEU A 539 -37.76 19.62 5.98
N ASP A 540 -38.11 18.37 6.16
CA ASP A 540 -39.49 17.88 6.03
C ASP A 540 -40.37 18.39 7.18
N GLU A 541 -39.88 18.36 8.42
CA GLU A 541 -40.54 18.93 9.58
C GLU A 541 -40.75 20.46 9.44
N MET A 542 -39.71 21.19 9.01
CA MET A 542 -39.79 22.63 8.77
C MET A 542 -40.87 22.99 7.73
N ASN A 543 -40.95 22.22 6.63
CA ASN A 543 -41.94 22.45 5.59
C ASN A 543 -43.35 22.02 6.00
N GLY A 544 -43.48 21.00 6.84
CA GLY A 544 -44.72 20.57 7.45
C GLY A 544 -45.20 21.52 8.56
N PHE A 545 -44.31 22.37 9.08
CA PHE A 545 -44.64 23.26 10.18
C PHE A 545 -45.43 24.49 9.70
N THR A 546 -46.73 24.45 9.94
CA THR A 546 -47.62 25.60 9.63
C THR A 546 -47.67 26.53 10.84
N VAL A 547 -47.01 27.68 10.72
CA VAL A 547 -47.09 28.71 11.77
C VAL A 547 -48.50 29.26 11.82
N GLN A 548 -49.17 29.07 12.96
CA GLN A 548 -50.53 29.54 13.18
C GLN A 548 -50.60 31.08 12.95
N GLY A 549 -51.70 31.53 12.33
CA GLY A 549 -51.84 32.92 11.92
C GLY A 549 -51.67 33.93 13.06
N PHE A 550 -52.11 33.58 14.29
CA PHE A 550 -51.93 34.45 15.45
C PHE A 550 -50.48 34.63 15.88
N ILE A 551 -49.61 33.59 15.70
CA ILE A 551 -48.15 33.65 15.98
C ILE A 551 -47.50 34.55 14.97
N LYS A 552 -47.80 34.42 13.66
CA LYS A 552 -47.30 35.30 12.60
C LYS A 552 -47.69 36.75 12.92
N LYS A 553 -48.93 37.00 13.29
CA LYS A 553 -49.41 38.34 13.65
C LYS A 553 -48.68 38.89 14.88
N LYS A 554 -48.46 38.08 15.91
CA LYS A 554 -47.70 38.47 17.11
C LYS A 554 -46.25 38.81 16.80
N GLN A 555 -45.57 38.01 16.00
CA GLN A 555 -44.19 38.29 15.54
C GLN A 555 -44.10 39.55 14.69
N LEU A 556 -45.03 39.72 13.77
CA LEU A 556 -45.12 40.93 12.93
C LEU A 556 -45.27 42.18 13.77
N ILE A 557 -46.18 42.17 14.77
CA ILE A 557 -46.36 43.26 15.73
C ILE A 557 -45.06 43.52 16.52
N THR A 558 -44.33 42.49 16.91
CA THR A 558 -43.05 42.64 17.62
C THR A 558 -41.99 43.29 16.73
N VAL A 559 -41.85 42.83 15.49
CA VAL A 559 -40.93 43.42 14.51
C VAL A 559 -41.28 44.88 14.24
N TYR A 560 -42.55 45.19 14.04
CA TYR A 560 -42.99 46.59 13.87
C TYR A 560 -42.68 47.44 15.10
N LYS A 561 -42.91 46.94 16.32
CA LYS A 561 -42.62 47.68 17.56
C LYS A 561 -41.12 47.90 17.80
N THR A 562 -40.25 47.03 17.28
CA THR A 562 -38.79 47.13 17.44
C THR A 562 -38.11 47.82 16.29
N SER A 563 -38.76 48.02 15.15
CA SER A 563 -38.17 48.69 13.99
C SER A 563 -37.98 50.18 14.25
N SER A 564 -36.87 50.74 13.76
CA SER A 564 -36.59 52.20 13.88
C SER A 564 -37.63 53.07 13.17
N PHE A 565 -38.28 52.53 12.15
CA PHE A 565 -39.31 53.20 11.38
C PHE A 565 -40.61 53.40 12.17
N THR A 566 -41.00 52.43 12.98
CA THR A 566 -42.22 52.48 13.78
C THR A 566 -42.00 53.09 15.16
N ARG A 567 -40.76 53.23 15.63
CA ARG A 567 -40.46 53.91 16.89
C ARG A 567 -40.80 55.41 16.91
N THR A 568 -40.91 56.03 15.73
CA THR A 568 -41.21 57.47 15.57
C THR A 568 -42.68 57.73 15.36
N ILE A 569 -43.50 56.71 15.11
CA ILE A 569 -44.95 56.88 14.86
C ILE A 569 -45.72 56.07 15.89
N SER A 570 -46.08 56.69 16.99
CA SER A 570 -46.84 56.03 18.05
C SER A 570 -48.38 56.12 17.83
N ARG A 571 -48.76 56.99 16.92
CA ARG A 571 -50.20 57.29 16.70
C ARG A 571 -50.43 57.79 15.28
N VAL A 572 -51.38 57.21 14.58
CA VAL A 572 -51.88 57.74 13.27
C VAL A 572 -53.32 58.15 13.42
N ILE A 573 -53.64 59.31 12.90
CA ILE A 573 -55.03 59.81 12.81
C ILE A 573 -55.45 59.76 11.35
N ASP A 574 -56.43 58.91 11.06
CA ASP A 574 -57.03 58.79 9.76
C ASP A 574 -58.53 59.00 9.86
N ASN A 575 -59.08 59.95 9.09
CA ASN A 575 -60.53 60.31 9.08
C ASN A 575 -61.12 60.58 10.48
N GLY A 576 -60.35 61.20 11.37
CA GLY A 576 -60.80 61.55 12.73
C GLY A 576 -60.70 60.39 13.73
N LEU A 577 -60.30 59.24 13.30
CA LEU A 577 -60.03 58.09 14.17
C LEU A 577 -58.54 57.99 14.48
N SER A 578 -58.23 57.70 15.72
CA SER A 578 -56.86 57.51 16.23
C SER A 578 -56.52 56.03 16.34
N TYR A 579 -55.43 55.66 15.73
CA TYR A 579 -54.88 54.30 15.79
C TYR A 579 -53.54 54.31 16.54
N ASP A 580 -53.43 53.56 17.61
CA ASP A 580 -52.19 53.36 18.35
C ASP A 580 -51.52 52.09 17.85
N PHE A 581 -50.21 52.16 17.57
CA PHE A 581 -49.40 51.02 17.12
C PHE A 581 -48.61 50.37 18.25
#